data_361d6e266e93911bad12584f25e52942
#
_entry.id   361d6e266e93911bad12584f25e52942
#
_cell.length_a   1.000
_cell.length_b   1.000
_cell.length_c   1.000
_cell.angle_alpha   90.00
_cell.angle_beta   90.00
_cell.angle_gamma   90.00
#
_symmetry.space_group_name_H-M   'P 1'
#
loop_
_entity.id
_entity.type
_entity.pdbx_description
1 polymer ?
#
loop_
_entity_poly.entity_id
_entity_poly.type
_entity_poly.pdbx_seq_one_letter_code
_entity_poly.pdbx_strand_id
1 'polypeptide(L)'
;PSLSIHSICFKFIGALGITPRFPASNDFPELTPERLRSLADFHTRTIRTEPTINTEKSHIVDDENLDTTQLLITPVPRPADVPATIGWPGAINYDYSGASVSTVLRSWEDRFGALLTSLNFAEMDLRISNVAQLAMLTHDELVNLTLEHYVFCPDSLDQGTLKFPCYLDAISGSPLWPFWWD
;
A
#
# COMPACT_ATOMS: atom_id res chain seq x y z
N PRO A 1 4.24 -17.83 -27.07
CA PRO A 1 5.37 -17.09 -26.53
C PRO A 1 5.03 -16.73 -25.09
N SER A 2 5.60 -17.47 -24.14
CA SER A 2 5.44 -17.17 -22.72
C SER A 2 6.15 -15.83 -22.45
N LEU A 3 5.39 -14.81 -22.12
CA LEU A 3 5.95 -13.58 -21.58
C LEU A 3 6.67 -13.96 -20.29
N SER A 4 7.96 -13.66 -20.18
CA SER A 4 8.71 -13.94 -18.96
C SER A 4 8.10 -13.12 -17.82
N ILE A 5 8.13 -13.66 -16.60
CA ILE A 5 7.69 -13.00 -15.37
C ILE A 5 8.30 -11.59 -15.28
N HIS A 6 9.56 -11.43 -15.65
CA HIS A 6 10.24 -10.14 -15.79
C HIS A 6 9.52 -9.18 -16.74
N SER A 7 9.03 -9.66 -17.90
CA SER A 7 8.41 -8.79 -18.90
C SER A 7 7.01 -8.31 -18.48
N ILE A 8 6.28 -9.11 -17.70
CA ILE A 8 4.96 -8.75 -17.17
C ILE A 8 5.14 -7.82 -15.96
N CYS A 9 6.06 -8.13 -15.05
CA CYS A 9 6.42 -7.25 -13.94
C CYS A 9 6.94 -5.91 -14.45
N PHE A 10 7.82 -5.88 -15.47
CA PHE A 10 8.33 -4.62 -16.05
C PHE A 10 7.24 -3.75 -16.69
N LYS A 11 6.26 -4.33 -17.37
CA LYS A 11 5.12 -3.56 -17.91
C LYS A 11 4.19 -3.04 -16.83
N PHE A 12 4.01 -3.81 -15.79
CA PHE A 12 3.17 -3.51 -14.65
C PHE A 12 3.76 -2.39 -13.79
N ILE A 13 5.04 -2.48 -13.54
CA ILE A 13 5.82 -1.60 -12.67
C ILE A 13 6.34 -0.39 -13.45
N GLY A 14 6.56 -0.53 -14.75
CA GLY A 14 6.88 0.60 -15.63
C GLY A 14 5.79 1.68 -15.65
N ALA A 15 4.53 1.32 -15.42
CA ALA A 15 3.43 2.27 -15.26
C ALA A 15 3.47 3.03 -13.91
N LEU A 16 4.09 2.43 -12.86
CA LEU A 16 4.32 3.08 -11.55
C LEU A 16 5.77 3.55 -11.36
N GLY A 17 6.66 3.27 -12.30
CA GLY A 17 8.09 3.60 -12.15
C GLY A 17 8.88 2.70 -11.21
N ILE A 18 8.34 1.53 -10.83
CA ILE A 18 8.91 0.67 -9.80
C ILE A 18 9.67 -0.50 -10.42
N THR A 19 10.81 -0.83 -9.86
CA THR A 19 11.53 -2.08 -10.17
C THR A 19 11.34 -3.06 -9.00
N PRO A 20 10.53 -4.14 -9.14
CA PRO A 20 10.36 -5.07 -8.04
C PRO A 20 11.67 -5.78 -7.76
N ARG A 21 12.06 -5.78 -6.52
CA ARG A 21 13.06 -6.70 -6.00
C ARG A 21 12.31 -7.89 -5.42
N PHE A 22 12.34 -9.03 -6.09
CA PHE A 22 11.84 -10.26 -5.51
C PHE A 22 12.94 -10.89 -4.65
N PRO A 23 12.66 -11.22 -3.38
CA PRO A 23 13.61 -11.92 -2.56
C PRO A 23 13.91 -13.29 -3.14
N ALA A 24 15.13 -13.75 -3.00
CA ALA A 24 15.57 -15.09 -3.39
C ALA A 24 15.07 -16.20 -2.43
N SER A 25 14.10 -15.93 -1.57
CA SER A 25 13.62 -16.88 -0.57
C SER A 25 12.50 -17.77 -1.13
N ASN A 26 12.55 -19.06 -0.77
CA ASN A 26 11.54 -20.07 -1.15
C ASN A 26 10.18 -19.88 -0.43
N ASP A 27 9.99 -18.80 0.34
CA ASP A 27 8.81 -18.57 1.17
C ASP A 27 7.70 -17.81 0.42
N PHE A 28 7.99 -17.30 -0.78
CA PHE A 28 6.99 -16.64 -1.62
C PHE A 28 6.17 -17.64 -2.42
N PRO A 29 4.85 -17.40 -2.56
CA PRO A 29 4.02 -18.24 -3.39
C PRO A 29 4.46 -18.13 -4.86
N GLU A 30 4.30 -19.23 -5.60
CA GLU A 30 4.55 -19.23 -7.03
C GLU A 30 3.71 -18.12 -7.70
N LEU A 31 4.38 -17.26 -8.45
CA LEU A 31 3.74 -16.19 -9.22
C LEU A 31 3.12 -16.78 -10.49
N THR A 32 1.98 -17.43 -10.34
CA THR A 32 1.24 -17.99 -11.47
C THR A 32 0.76 -16.88 -12.42
N PRO A 33 0.54 -17.17 -13.71
CA PRO A 33 -0.01 -16.21 -14.65
C PRO A 33 -1.36 -15.60 -14.20
N GLU A 34 -2.14 -16.33 -13.39
CA GLU A 34 -3.40 -15.87 -12.83
C GLU A 34 -3.19 -14.87 -11.71
N ARG A 35 -2.24 -15.13 -10.80
CA ARG A 35 -1.85 -14.16 -9.75
C ARG A 35 -1.29 -12.89 -10.35
N LEU A 36 -0.44 -13.00 -11.36
CA LEU A 36 0.06 -11.82 -12.08
C LEU A 36 -1.06 -11.03 -12.76
N ARG A 37 -2.09 -11.70 -13.33
CA ARG A 37 -3.27 -11.00 -13.87
C ARG A 37 -4.07 -10.33 -12.79
N SER A 38 -4.29 -10.97 -11.65
CA SER A 38 -5.02 -10.38 -10.52
C SER A 38 -4.32 -9.13 -9.98
N LEU A 39 -2.98 -9.16 -9.87
CA LEU A 39 -2.17 -7.99 -9.52
C LEU A 39 -2.27 -6.90 -10.60
N ALA A 40 -2.25 -7.29 -11.89
CA ALA A 40 -2.42 -6.35 -12.99
C ALA A 40 -3.83 -5.72 -13.02
N ASP A 41 -4.86 -6.50 -12.71
CA ASP A 41 -6.24 -6.01 -12.62
C ASP A 41 -6.44 -5.08 -11.41
N PHE A 42 -5.81 -5.38 -10.28
CA PHE A 42 -5.72 -4.50 -9.13
C PHE A 42 -5.11 -3.16 -9.53
N HIS A 43 -3.99 -3.21 -10.19
CA HIS A 43 -3.26 -2.04 -10.64
C HIS A 43 -4.04 -1.20 -11.65
N THR A 44 -4.65 -1.85 -12.64
CA THR A 44 -5.47 -1.17 -13.64
C THR A 44 -6.67 -0.46 -12.99
N ARG A 45 -7.28 -1.07 -11.98
CA ARG A 45 -8.34 -0.45 -11.18
C ARG A 45 -7.82 0.73 -10.35
N THR A 46 -6.64 0.57 -9.77
CA THR A 46 -5.97 1.59 -8.96
C THR A 46 -5.60 2.82 -9.81
N ILE A 47 -5.05 2.63 -11.02
CA ILE A 47 -4.70 3.73 -11.93
C ILE A 47 -5.92 4.57 -12.37
N ARG A 48 -7.11 3.96 -12.45
CA ARG A 48 -8.35 4.68 -12.81
C ARG A 48 -8.86 5.65 -11.74
N THR A 49 -8.36 5.54 -10.53
CA THR A 49 -8.73 6.39 -9.39
C THR A 49 -7.63 7.41 -9.08
N GLU A 50 -7.23 8.22 -10.07
CA GLU A 50 -6.25 9.28 -9.80
C GLU A 50 -6.74 10.20 -8.67
N PRO A 51 -5.89 10.48 -7.67
CA PRO A 51 -6.26 11.35 -6.58
C PRO A 51 -6.49 12.78 -7.09
N THR A 52 -7.59 13.38 -6.69
CA THR A 52 -7.81 14.80 -6.92
C THR A 52 -6.94 15.58 -5.95
N ILE A 53 -5.90 16.23 -6.46
CA ILE A 53 -5.04 17.09 -5.65
C ILE A 53 -5.85 18.34 -5.28
N ASN A 54 -6.05 18.55 -3.98
CA ASN A 54 -6.61 19.80 -3.49
C ASN A 54 -5.47 20.81 -3.31
N THR A 55 -5.63 22.00 -3.87
CA THR A 55 -4.65 23.09 -3.79
C THR A 55 -4.78 23.95 -2.53
N GLU A 56 -5.78 23.68 -1.69
CA GLU A 56 -5.90 24.36 -0.42
C GLU A 56 -4.77 23.98 0.54
N LYS A 57 -4.32 24.92 1.35
CA LYS A 57 -3.18 24.70 2.25
C LYS A 57 -3.52 23.74 3.37
N SER A 58 -2.66 22.75 3.58
CA SER A 58 -2.66 21.92 4.79
C SER A 58 -2.19 22.73 6.00
N HIS A 59 -2.73 22.43 7.15
CA HIS A 59 -2.35 23.06 8.43
C HIS A 59 -1.83 22.00 9.38
N ILE A 60 -0.63 22.23 9.93
CA ILE A 60 -0.09 21.43 11.03
C ILE A 60 -0.45 22.17 12.32
N VAL A 61 -1.07 21.47 13.24
CA VAL A 61 -1.35 21.96 14.59
C VAL A 61 -0.28 21.40 15.51
N ASP A 62 0.65 22.26 15.90
CA ASP A 62 1.65 21.92 16.91
C ASP A 62 1.01 22.12 18.30
N ASP A 63 0.94 21.06 19.08
CA ASP A 63 0.61 21.13 20.49
C ASP A 63 1.91 20.94 21.29
N GLU A 64 2.38 21.98 21.94
CA GLU A 64 3.62 21.98 22.73
C GLU A 64 3.61 20.95 23.89
N ASN A 65 2.45 20.36 24.19
CA ASN A 65 2.28 19.34 25.22
C ASN A 65 2.22 17.90 24.67
N LEU A 66 2.18 17.69 23.35
CA LEU A 66 2.25 16.38 22.71
C LEU A 66 3.71 16.09 22.33
N ASP A 67 4.42 15.39 23.16
CA ASP A 67 5.88 15.15 23.12
C ASP A 67 6.45 14.67 21.76
N THR A 68 5.64 14.18 20.82
CA THR A 68 6.12 13.70 19.49
C THR A 68 5.04 13.65 18.41
N THR A 69 3.77 13.91 18.71
CA THR A 69 2.67 13.74 17.74
C THR A 69 2.10 15.09 17.33
N GLN A 70 2.05 15.35 16.05
CA GLN A 70 1.43 16.53 15.46
C GLN A 70 0.08 16.16 14.86
N LEU A 71 -0.91 17.07 14.96
CA LEU A 71 -2.18 16.92 14.27
C LEU A 71 -2.09 17.64 12.92
N LEU A 72 -2.18 16.87 11.82
CA LEU A 72 -2.27 17.39 10.47
C LEU A 72 -3.74 17.60 10.09
N ILE A 73 -4.10 18.85 9.76
CA ILE A 73 -5.40 19.18 9.19
C ILE A 73 -5.19 19.59 7.73
N THR A 74 -5.77 18.84 6.81
CA THR A 74 -5.66 19.10 5.37
C THR A 74 -7.01 18.88 4.69
N PRO A 75 -7.42 19.77 3.76
CA PRO A 75 -8.68 19.62 3.04
C PRO A 75 -8.52 18.58 1.94
N VAL A 76 -9.09 17.42 2.16
CA VAL A 76 -9.09 16.30 1.19
C VAL A 76 -10.50 15.72 1.05
N PRO A 77 -10.88 15.21 -0.13
CA PRO A 77 -12.15 14.52 -0.32
C PRO A 77 -12.25 13.25 0.51
N ARG A 78 -11.11 12.57 0.75
CA ARG A 78 -11.04 11.30 1.50
C ARG A 78 -9.64 11.10 2.10
N PRO A 79 -9.50 10.35 3.21
CA PRO A 79 -8.21 10.14 3.88
C PRO A 79 -7.10 9.61 2.97
N ALA A 80 -7.44 8.76 2.01
CA ALA A 80 -6.51 8.23 1.02
C ALA A 80 -5.78 9.30 0.18
N ASP A 81 -6.33 10.53 0.09
CA ASP A 81 -5.75 11.61 -0.72
C ASP A 81 -4.69 12.44 0.02
N VAL A 82 -4.53 12.22 1.32
CA VAL A 82 -3.57 12.98 2.15
C VAL A 82 -2.16 12.91 1.60
N PRO A 83 -1.56 11.72 1.30
CA PRO A 83 -0.19 11.66 0.80
C PRO A 83 0.03 12.46 -0.48
N ALA A 84 -0.93 12.43 -1.42
CA ALA A 84 -0.86 13.23 -2.64
C ALA A 84 -0.92 14.73 -2.36
N THR A 85 -1.86 15.15 -1.49
CA THR A 85 -2.12 16.56 -1.20
C THR A 85 -0.94 17.24 -0.50
N ILE A 86 -0.27 16.54 0.43
CA ILE A 86 0.88 17.10 1.15
C ILE A 86 2.23 16.82 0.45
N GLY A 87 2.23 16.05 -0.65
CA GLY A 87 3.47 15.66 -1.33
C GLY A 87 4.34 14.73 -0.47
N TRP A 88 3.73 13.81 0.27
CA TRP A 88 4.43 12.92 1.19
C TRP A 88 5.56 12.13 0.50
N PRO A 89 6.80 12.20 1.01
CA PRO A 89 7.97 11.61 0.37
C PRO A 89 8.39 10.25 0.96
N GLY A 90 7.68 9.71 1.97
CA GLY A 90 8.17 8.61 2.79
C GLY A 90 8.45 7.29 2.07
N ALA A 91 7.93 7.10 0.86
CA ALA A 91 8.20 5.93 0.02
C ALA A 91 9.09 6.24 -1.18
N ILE A 92 9.86 7.36 -1.15
CA ILE A 92 10.67 7.83 -2.28
C ILE A 92 11.81 6.87 -2.62
N ASN A 93 12.30 6.09 -1.65
CA ASN A 93 13.35 5.07 -1.86
C ASN A 93 12.91 3.96 -2.82
N TYR A 94 11.60 3.81 -3.03
CA TYR A 94 10.98 2.90 -3.98
C TYR A 94 10.36 3.62 -5.17
N ASP A 95 10.75 4.87 -5.42
CA ASP A 95 10.24 5.72 -6.50
C ASP A 95 8.72 6.01 -6.41
N TYR A 96 8.10 5.84 -5.25
CA TYR A 96 6.72 6.24 -5.04
C TYR A 96 6.59 7.72 -4.70
N SER A 97 5.77 8.41 -5.46
CA SER A 97 5.27 9.73 -5.08
C SER A 97 4.08 9.62 -4.12
N GLY A 98 3.78 10.68 -3.39
CA GLY A 98 2.56 10.74 -2.59
C GLY A 98 1.29 10.47 -3.41
N ALA A 99 1.26 10.83 -4.70
CA ALA A 99 0.17 10.54 -5.62
C ALA A 99 0.05 9.02 -5.90
N SER A 100 1.18 8.33 -6.13
CA SER A 100 1.21 6.89 -6.31
C SER A 100 0.69 6.16 -5.06
N VAL A 101 1.15 6.59 -3.89
CA VAL A 101 0.68 6.08 -2.59
C VAL A 101 -0.82 6.27 -2.44
N SER A 102 -1.33 7.49 -2.64
CA SER A 102 -2.76 7.80 -2.55
C SER A 102 -3.62 6.93 -3.46
N THR A 103 -3.11 6.59 -4.65
CA THR A 103 -3.82 5.73 -5.59
C THR A 103 -4.03 4.32 -5.03
N VAL A 104 -3.00 3.74 -4.40
CA VAL A 104 -3.11 2.44 -3.72
C VAL A 104 -4.08 2.52 -2.53
N LEU A 105 -3.93 3.56 -1.70
CA LEU A 105 -4.79 3.75 -0.53
C LEU A 105 -6.28 3.87 -0.91
N ARG A 106 -6.61 4.56 -2.00
CA ARG A 106 -8.00 4.63 -2.50
C ARG A 106 -8.58 3.26 -2.83
N SER A 107 -7.79 2.38 -3.47
CA SER A 107 -8.25 1.03 -3.76
C SER A 107 -8.52 0.22 -2.49
N TRP A 108 -7.66 0.32 -1.51
CA TRP A 108 -7.84 -0.40 -0.23
C TRP A 108 -8.95 0.22 0.63
N GLU A 109 -9.12 1.54 0.58
CA GLU A 109 -10.25 2.21 1.21
C GLU A 109 -11.59 1.74 0.63
N ASP A 110 -11.70 1.64 -0.71
CA ASP A 110 -12.91 1.19 -1.40
C ASP A 110 -13.22 -0.29 -1.14
N ARG A 111 -12.18 -1.13 -1.04
CA ARG A 111 -12.33 -2.59 -0.91
C ARG A 111 -12.49 -3.05 0.54
N PHE A 112 -11.75 -2.43 1.47
CA PHE A 112 -11.61 -2.89 2.84
C PHE A 112 -11.95 -1.82 3.89
N GLY A 113 -12.26 -0.61 3.46
CA GLY A 113 -12.42 0.52 4.37
C GLY A 113 -11.11 0.84 5.10
N ALA A 114 -9.97 0.70 4.41
CA ALA A 114 -8.64 1.02 4.94
C ALA A 114 -8.46 2.53 5.01
N LEU A 115 -8.55 3.10 6.20
CA LEU A 115 -8.45 4.54 6.44
C LEU A 115 -7.05 4.90 6.94
N LEU A 116 -6.41 5.86 6.31
CA LEU A 116 -5.16 6.43 6.79
C LEU A 116 -5.38 7.11 8.14
N THR A 117 -4.68 6.67 9.17
CA THR A 117 -4.82 7.18 10.55
C THR A 117 -3.53 7.77 11.11
N SER A 118 -2.38 7.34 10.61
CA SER A 118 -1.08 7.87 11.00
C SER A 118 -0.17 7.99 9.78
N LEU A 119 0.62 9.04 9.73
CA LEU A 119 1.60 9.29 8.70
C LEU A 119 2.83 9.94 9.33
N ASN A 120 3.96 9.25 9.23
CA ASN A 120 5.25 9.73 9.74
C ASN A 120 6.21 9.99 8.58
N PHE A 121 7.49 10.19 8.86
CA PHE A 121 8.51 10.47 7.83
C PHE A 121 8.56 9.37 6.76
N ALA A 122 8.61 8.11 7.16
CA ALA A 122 8.64 6.94 6.27
C ALA A 122 7.74 5.80 6.76
N GLU A 123 6.71 6.13 7.54
CA GLU A 123 5.80 5.15 8.14
C GLU A 123 4.36 5.60 7.93
N MET A 124 3.44 4.65 7.83
CA MET A 124 2.01 4.92 7.85
C MET A 124 1.23 3.77 8.47
N ASP A 125 0.11 4.13 9.08
CA ASP A 125 -0.86 3.17 9.61
C ASP A 125 -2.21 3.33 8.91
N LEU A 126 -2.75 2.20 8.46
CA LEU A 126 -4.11 2.12 7.95
C LEU A 126 -4.99 1.36 8.92
N ARG A 127 -6.08 1.97 9.35
CA ARG A 127 -7.11 1.30 10.14
C ARG A 127 -8.16 0.69 9.22
N ILE A 128 -8.42 -0.60 9.40
CA ILE A 128 -9.40 -1.34 8.62
C ILE A 128 -10.76 -1.26 9.32
N SER A 129 -11.72 -0.61 8.67
CA SER A 129 -13.08 -0.48 9.21
C SER A 129 -13.94 -1.71 8.92
N ASN A 130 -13.61 -2.49 7.89
CA ASN A 130 -14.38 -3.65 7.47
C ASN A 130 -13.60 -4.97 7.64
N VAL A 131 -13.16 -5.24 8.89
CA VAL A 131 -12.40 -6.46 9.23
C VAL A 131 -13.20 -7.74 8.91
N ALA A 132 -14.52 -7.70 9.03
CA ALA A 132 -15.36 -8.83 8.68
C ALA A 132 -15.23 -9.24 7.20
N GLN A 133 -15.01 -8.29 6.30
CA GLN A 133 -14.80 -8.57 4.88
C GLN A 133 -13.44 -9.26 4.65
N LEU A 134 -12.39 -8.90 5.40
CA LEU A 134 -11.11 -9.61 5.34
C LEU A 134 -11.25 -11.08 5.73
N ALA A 135 -12.02 -11.35 6.79
CA ALA A 135 -12.28 -12.71 7.26
C ALA A 135 -13.09 -13.58 6.27
N MET A 136 -13.73 -12.95 5.29
CA MET A 136 -14.49 -13.64 4.23
C MET A 136 -13.66 -13.91 2.96
N LEU A 137 -12.44 -13.37 2.88
CA LEU A 137 -11.56 -13.59 1.73
C LEU A 137 -11.16 -15.07 1.66
N THR A 138 -11.13 -15.61 0.47
CA THR A 138 -10.53 -16.91 0.19
C THR A 138 -9.02 -16.86 0.40
N HIS A 139 -8.39 -18.03 0.56
CA HIS A 139 -6.94 -18.10 0.69
C HIS A 139 -6.21 -17.41 -0.49
N ASP A 140 -6.68 -17.63 -1.73
CA ASP A 140 -6.06 -17.01 -2.92
C ASP A 140 -6.25 -15.48 -2.94
N GLU A 141 -7.37 -14.97 -2.48
CA GLU A 141 -7.58 -13.51 -2.33
C GLU A 141 -6.68 -12.91 -1.26
N LEU A 142 -6.47 -13.62 -0.14
CA LEU A 142 -5.52 -13.20 0.90
C LEU A 142 -4.08 -13.22 0.41
N VAL A 143 -3.69 -14.26 -0.36
CA VAL A 143 -2.38 -14.32 -1.01
C VAL A 143 -2.19 -13.12 -1.95
N ASN A 144 -3.19 -12.78 -2.75
CA ASN A 144 -3.12 -11.63 -3.65
C ASN A 144 -3.01 -10.30 -2.87
N LEU A 145 -3.78 -10.15 -1.80
CA LEU A 145 -3.69 -8.97 -0.92
C LEU A 145 -2.31 -8.85 -0.27
N THR A 146 -1.74 -9.98 0.18
CA THR A 146 -0.38 -10.01 0.74
C THR A 146 0.67 -9.60 -0.31
N LEU A 147 0.49 -10.02 -1.56
CA LEU A 147 1.36 -9.60 -2.66
C LEU A 147 1.18 -8.11 -3.00
N GLU A 148 -0.04 -7.58 -2.90
CA GLU A 148 -0.28 -6.13 -3.02
C GLU A 148 0.49 -5.34 -1.95
N HIS A 149 0.44 -5.80 -0.67
CA HIS A 149 1.21 -5.22 0.42
C HIS A 149 2.71 -5.28 0.15
N TYR A 150 3.20 -6.43 -0.33
CA TYR A 150 4.62 -6.60 -0.66
C TYR A 150 5.07 -5.66 -1.78
N VAL A 151 4.30 -5.56 -2.86
CA VAL A 151 4.62 -4.64 -3.96
C VAL A 151 4.57 -3.18 -3.48
N PHE A 152 3.64 -2.84 -2.62
CA PHE A 152 3.49 -1.49 -2.07
C PHE A 152 4.61 -1.13 -1.08
N CYS A 153 4.97 -2.05 -0.20
CA CYS A 153 5.97 -1.84 0.84
C CYS A 153 6.79 -3.13 1.04
N PRO A 154 7.83 -3.36 0.22
CA PRO A 154 8.65 -4.58 0.30
C PRO A 154 9.29 -4.77 1.68
N ASP A 155 9.69 -3.69 2.35
CA ASP A 155 10.37 -3.73 3.65
C ASP A 155 9.53 -4.42 4.73
N SER A 156 8.20 -4.36 4.63
CA SER A 156 7.30 -5.08 5.56
C SER A 156 7.57 -6.59 5.62
N LEU A 157 8.08 -7.19 4.55
CA LEU A 157 8.45 -8.61 4.49
C LEU A 157 9.97 -8.83 4.40
N ASP A 158 10.70 -8.04 3.63
CA ASP A 158 12.14 -8.24 3.41
C ASP A 158 12.94 -7.95 4.67
N GLN A 159 12.58 -6.90 5.40
CA GLN A 159 13.20 -6.47 6.64
C GLN A 159 12.32 -6.75 7.87
N GLY A 160 11.05 -7.09 7.65
CA GLY A 160 10.11 -7.43 8.72
C GLY A 160 10.43 -8.75 9.41
N THR A 161 9.85 -8.93 10.59
CA THR A 161 10.02 -10.15 11.39
C THR A 161 9.17 -11.31 10.91
N LEU A 162 8.09 -11.03 10.16
CA LEU A 162 7.16 -12.03 9.66
C LEU A 162 7.54 -12.47 8.25
N LYS A 163 7.56 -13.77 8.02
CA LYS A 163 7.65 -14.34 6.67
C LYS A 163 6.28 -14.38 6.01
N PHE A 164 6.25 -14.54 4.69
CA PHE A 164 5.04 -14.42 3.88
C PHE A 164 3.81 -15.17 4.46
N PRO A 165 3.88 -16.46 4.83
CA PRO A 165 2.70 -17.15 5.38
C PRO A 165 2.20 -16.53 6.69
N CYS A 166 3.12 -16.16 7.59
CA CYS A 166 2.78 -15.54 8.88
C CYS A 166 2.23 -14.12 8.68
N TYR A 167 2.74 -13.38 7.71
CA TYR A 167 2.26 -12.06 7.37
C TYR A 167 0.83 -12.12 6.80
N LEU A 168 0.55 -13.09 5.93
CA LEU A 168 -0.78 -13.36 5.41
C LEU A 168 -1.78 -13.61 6.55
N ASP A 169 -1.43 -14.47 7.48
CA ASP A 169 -2.26 -14.73 8.68
C ASP A 169 -2.46 -13.47 9.51
N ALA A 170 -1.42 -12.69 9.70
CA ALA A 170 -1.48 -11.45 10.48
C ALA A 170 -2.43 -10.42 9.87
N ILE A 171 -2.42 -10.21 8.55
CA ILE A 171 -3.29 -9.21 7.92
C ILE A 171 -4.74 -9.66 7.78
N SER A 172 -5.01 -10.97 7.78
CA SER A 172 -6.36 -11.53 7.54
C SER A 172 -7.39 -11.12 8.60
N GLY A 173 -6.97 -10.84 9.82
CA GLY A 173 -7.84 -10.45 10.94
C GLY A 173 -7.43 -9.18 11.65
N SER A 174 -6.40 -8.49 11.14
CA SER A 174 -5.90 -7.28 11.80
C SER A 174 -6.76 -6.06 11.47
N PRO A 175 -7.17 -5.28 12.48
CA PRO A 175 -7.78 -3.99 12.26
C PRO A 175 -6.78 -2.89 11.90
N LEU A 176 -5.50 -3.19 11.85
CA LEU A 176 -4.41 -2.25 11.60
C LEU A 176 -3.40 -2.86 10.63
N TRP A 177 -3.07 -2.10 9.57
CA TRP A 177 -1.98 -2.42 8.64
C TRP A 177 -0.90 -1.34 8.75
N PRO A 178 0.21 -1.64 9.43
CA PRO A 178 1.38 -0.76 9.48
C PRO A 178 2.27 -0.97 8.26
N PHE A 179 2.79 0.12 7.72
CA PHE A 179 3.78 0.13 6.64
C PHE A 179 4.94 1.03 7.01
N TRP A 180 6.14 0.68 6.57
CA TRP A 180 7.34 1.47 6.76
C TRP A 180 8.35 1.20 5.63
N TRP A 181 9.04 2.22 5.24
CA TRP A 181 10.03 2.21 4.14
C TRP A 181 11.38 2.67 4.67
N ASP A 182 12.47 1.91 4.36
CA ASP A 182 13.85 2.20 4.76
C ASP A 182 14.71 2.58 3.54
#